data_bf4152fc27692e9886423308da84fe5a
#
_entry.id   bf4152fc27692e9886423308da84fe5a
#
_cell.length_a   1.000
_cell.length_b   1.000
_cell.length_c   1.000
_cell.angle_alpha   90.00
_cell.angle_beta   90.00
_cell.angle_gamma   90.00
#
_symmetry.space_group_name_H-M   'P 1'
#
loop_
_entity.id
_entity.type
_entity.pdbx_description
1 polymer ?
#
loop_
_entity_poly.entity_id
_entity_poly.type
_entity_poly.pdbx_seq_one_letter_code
_entity_poly.pdbx_strand_id
1 'polypeptide(L)'
;MGFRLEIDGAGPVKLTERAITSVKFGSEIPQDSNARATDNGASIKIWGKLLFSLGGEEQDSTLNLAQWSLVPSESPDSYRNVKVDVVSASQIVRQITLPNAFVVEYAEELDDETGVGSFYLHVKQKKDQTAKVT
;
A
#
# COMPACT_ATOMS: atom_id res chain seq x y z
N MET A 1 -16.16 -0.36 -9.26
CA MET A 1 -15.03 -1.06 -8.63
C MET A 1 -14.37 -0.13 -7.64
N GLY A 2 -14.10 -0.63 -6.45
CA GLY A 2 -13.44 0.15 -5.40
C GLY A 2 -12.32 -0.66 -4.76
N PHE A 3 -11.52 0.03 -3.94
CA PHE A 3 -10.36 -0.60 -3.30
C PHE A 3 -10.34 -0.22 -1.82
N ARG A 4 -9.95 -1.18 -0.98
CA ARG A 4 -9.69 -0.96 0.44
C ARG A 4 -8.27 -1.38 0.75
N LEU A 5 -7.60 -0.63 1.59
CA LEU A 5 -6.22 -0.89 1.99
C LEU A 5 -6.15 -1.04 3.50
N GLU A 6 -5.48 -2.10 3.95
CA GLU A 6 -5.16 -2.28 5.36
C GLU A 6 -3.68 -2.61 5.50
N ILE A 7 -3.01 -1.92 6.41
CA ILE A 7 -1.61 -2.14 6.73
C ILE A 7 -1.50 -2.20 8.25
N ASP A 8 -0.89 -3.26 8.77
CA ASP A 8 -0.68 -3.41 10.21
C ASP A 8 0.55 -2.62 10.69
N GLY A 9 0.92 -2.78 11.95
CA GLY A 9 2.10 -2.17 12.53
C GLY A 9 1.78 -1.19 13.64
N ALA A 10 2.78 -0.43 14.06
CA ALA A 10 2.67 0.54 15.15
C ALA A 10 1.72 1.68 14.82
N GLY A 11 1.65 2.07 13.54
CA GLY A 11 0.67 3.04 13.06
C GLY A 11 -0.17 2.39 11.98
N PRO A 12 -1.24 1.68 12.33
CA PRO A 12 -2.02 0.95 11.34
C PRO A 12 -2.70 1.89 10.35
N VAL A 13 -2.80 1.43 9.09
CA VAL A 13 -3.43 2.18 8.02
C VAL A 13 -4.69 1.45 7.60
N LYS A 14 -5.77 2.20 7.46
CA LYS A 14 -7.03 1.66 6.95
C LYS A 14 -7.68 2.71 6.05
N LEU A 15 -7.71 2.41 4.76
CA LEU A 15 -8.28 3.31 3.76
C LEU A 15 -9.42 2.58 3.02
N THR A 16 -10.46 3.33 2.71
CA THR A 16 -11.64 2.82 2.04
C THR A 16 -11.68 3.26 0.58
N GLU A 17 -12.75 2.88 -0.11
CA GLU A 17 -12.95 3.22 -1.51
C GLU A 17 -12.95 4.73 -1.77
N ARG A 18 -13.24 5.53 -0.75
CA ARG A 18 -13.24 7.00 -0.87
C ARG A 18 -11.84 7.56 -1.09
N ALA A 19 -10.82 6.89 -0.56
CA ALA A 19 -9.44 7.38 -0.59
C ALA A 19 -8.64 6.84 -1.76
N ILE A 20 -8.89 5.61 -2.19
CA ILE A 20 -8.03 4.94 -3.17
C ILE A 20 -8.63 5.07 -4.55
N THR A 21 -7.86 5.62 -5.50
CA THR A 21 -8.32 5.84 -6.88
C THR A 21 -7.85 4.76 -7.83
N SER A 22 -6.68 4.16 -7.61
CA SER A 22 -6.11 3.19 -8.52
C SER A 22 -5.13 2.28 -7.80
N VAL A 23 -5.08 1.02 -8.20
CA VAL A 23 -4.15 0.03 -7.67
C VAL A 23 -3.56 -0.75 -8.83
N LYS A 24 -2.25 -0.96 -8.79
CA LYS A 24 -1.56 -1.80 -9.76
C LYS A 24 -0.78 -2.87 -9.01
N PHE A 25 -1.12 -4.11 -9.23
CA PHE A 25 -0.38 -5.26 -8.72
C PHE A 25 0.52 -5.81 -9.82
N GLY A 26 1.75 -6.14 -9.47
CA GLY A 26 2.68 -6.74 -10.40
C GLY A 26 3.55 -7.77 -9.71
N SER A 27 3.93 -8.80 -10.45
CA SER A 27 4.93 -9.75 -10.00
C SER A 27 6.10 -9.71 -10.98
N GLU A 28 7.30 -9.70 -10.43
CA GLU A 28 8.52 -9.69 -11.22
C GLU A 28 9.31 -10.96 -10.96
N ILE A 29 9.73 -11.60 -12.04
CA ILE A 29 10.66 -12.71 -11.98
C ILE A 29 11.97 -12.19 -12.57
N PRO A 30 13.10 -12.24 -11.84
CA PRO A 30 14.38 -11.81 -12.38
C PRO A 30 14.69 -12.54 -13.67
N GLN A 31 15.26 -11.81 -14.64
CA GLN A 31 15.64 -12.40 -15.93
C GLN A 31 16.79 -13.39 -15.81
N ASP A 32 17.55 -13.31 -14.73
CA ASP A 32 18.60 -14.27 -14.45
C ASP A 32 18.00 -15.61 -14.07
N SER A 33 18.24 -16.64 -14.86
CA SER A 33 17.67 -17.95 -14.65
C SER A 33 18.08 -18.59 -13.32
N ASN A 34 19.20 -18.21 -12.76
CA ASN A 34 19.65 -18.74 -11.48
C ASN A 34 18.87 -18.15 -10.29
N ALA A 35 18.26 -16.99 -10.46
CA ALA A 35 17.53 -16.32 -9.42
C ALA A 35 16.03 -16.59 -9.47
N ARG A 36 15.52 -17.22 -10.51
CA ARG A 36 14.09 -17.41 -10.75
C ARG A 36 13.34 -18.11 -9.64
N ALA A 37 13.97 -19.06 -8.98
CA ALA A 37 13.32 -19.85 -7.95
C ALA A 37 13.26 -19.13 -6.60
N THR A 38 14.10 -18.13 -6.39
CA THR A 38 14.27 -17.50 -5.06
C THR A 38 13.93 -16.03 -5.02
N ASP A 39 13.89 -15.35 -6.18
CA ASP A 39 13.75 -13.89 -6.24
C ASP A 39 12.43 -13.44 -6.87
N ASN A 40 11.38 -14.22 -6.74
CA ASN A 40 10.04 -13.77 -7.15
C ASN A 40 9.64 -12.59 -6.28
N GLY A 41 9.41 -11.44 -6.91
CA GLY A 41 9.00 -10.24 -6.22
C GLY A 41 7.58 -9.85 -6.60
N ALA A 42 6.76 -9.55 -5.61
CA ALA A 42 5.46 -8.95 -5.84
C ALA A 42 5.48 -7.52 -5.35
N SER A 43 4.82 -6.63 -6.08
CA SER A 43 4.73 -5.23 -5.73
C SER A 43 3.32 -4.72 -5.94
N ILE A 44 2.96 -3.71 -5.16
CA ILE A 44 1.68 -3.01 -5.30
C ILE A 44 1.98 -1.52 -5.39
N LYS A 45 1.38 -0.88 -6.37
CA LYS A 45 1.39 0.58 -6.52
C LYS A 45 -0.02 1.08 -6.27
N ILE A 46 -0.15 2.08 -5.42
CA ILE A 46 -1.45 2.61 -4.98
C ILE A 46 -1.44 4.11 -5.17
N TRP A 47 -2.47 4.61 -5.84
CA TRP A 47 -2.73 6.05 -5.99
C TRP A 47 -4.02 6.38 -5.26
N GLY A 48 -4.03 7.47 -4.54
CA GLY A 48 -5.21 7.85 -3.80
C GLY A 48 -5.27 9.32 -3.48
N LYS A 49 -6.30 9.67 -2.72
CA LYS A 49 -6.55 11.03 -2.27
C LYS A 49 -6.20 11.16 -0.79
N LEU A 50 -5.67 12.31 -0.44
CA LEU A 50 -5.46 12.66 0.96
C LEU A 50 -6.77 13.22 1.51
N LEU A 51 -7.38 12.47 2.42
CA LEU A 51 -8.61 12.89 3.08
C LEU A 51 -8.24 13.39 4.47
N PHE A 52 -7.95 14.68 4.55
CA PHE A 52 -7.58 15.27 5.84
C PHE A 52 -8.78 15.32 6.76
N SER A 53 -8.59 14.84 7.98
CA SER A 53 -9.63 14.84 9.00
C SER A 53 -9.67 16.20 9.67
N LEU A 54 -10.79 16.90 9.53
CA LEU A 54 -11.05 18.15 10.22
C LEU A 54 -12.08 17.87 11.31
N GLY A 55 -11.69 18.07 12.56
CA GLY A 55 -12.62 17.92 13.68
C GLY A 55 -12.58 16.56 14.40
N GLY A 56 -11.69 15.67 14.01
CA GLY A 56 -11.39 14.47 14.79
C GLY A 56 -12.36 13.31 14.69
N GLU A 57 -13.28 13.31 13.75
CA GLU A 57 -14.26 12.23 13.62
C GLU A 57 -13.73 11.00 12.84
N GLU A 58 -12.78 11.19 11.94
CA GLU A 58 -12.13 10.09 11.24
C GLU A 58 -10.61 10.23 11.37
N GLN A 59 -9.94 9.12 11.63
CA GLN A 59 -8.48 9.13 11.68
C GLN A 59 -7.94 9.30 10.26
N ASP A 60 -6.99 10.20 10.11
CA ASP A 60 -6.28 10.35 8.86
C ASP A 60 -5.21 9.26 8.76
N SER A 61 -5.59 8.13 8.19
CA SER A 61 -4.66 7.01 8.01
C SER A 61 -3.54 7.33 7.03
N THR A 62 -3.68 8.37 6.21
CA THR A 62 -2.60 8.77 5.31
C THR A 62 -1.41 9.35 6.07
N LEU A 63 -1.64 9.95 7.25
CA LEU A 63 -0.54 10.34 8.12
C LEU A 63 0.33 9.15 8.50
N ASN A 64 -0.31 8.02 8.82
CA ASN A 64 0.41 6.80 9.16
C ASN A 64 1.20 6.23 7.98
N LEU A 65 0.71 6.40 6.75
CA LEU A 65 1.46 6.05 5.55
C LEU A 65 2.74 6.88 5.43
N ALA A 66 2.63 8.18 5.59
CA ALA A 66 3.78 9.07 5.53
C ALA A 66 4.82 8.71 6.61
N GLN A 67 4.35 8.44 7.81
CA GLN A 67 5.23 8.07 8.91
C GLN A 67 5.92 6.73 8.67
N TRP A 68 5.19 5.75 8.12
CA TRP A 68 5.79 4.45 7.78
C TRP A 68 6.89 4.60 6.73
N SER A 69 6.69 5.46 5.74
CA SER A 69 7.69 5.68 4.70
C SER A 69 9.02 6.22 5.24
N LEU A 70 9.00 6.82 6.42
CA LEU A 70 10.19 7.40 7.06
C LEU A 70 10.85 6.46 8.07
N VAL A 71 10.27 5.28 8.33
CA VAL A 71 10.86 4.31 9.26
C VAL A 71 12.16 3.78 8.67
N PRO A 72 13.27 3.80 9.44
CA PRO A 72 14.54 3.29 8.92
C PRO A 72 14.47 1.82 8.52
N SER A 73 15.17 1.45 7.46
CA SER A 73 15.15 0.10 6.92
C SER A 73 15.68 -0.94 7.89
N GLU A 74 16.49 -0.56 8.85
CA GLU A 74 17.02 -1.46 9.89
C GLU A 74 15.99 -1.78 10.96
N SER A 75 14.94 -0.97 11.07
CA SER A 75 13.89 -1.20 12.07
C SER A 75 12.97 -2.35 11.65
N PRO A 76 12.61 -3.25 12.56
CA PRO A 76 11.61 -4.29 12.24
C PRO A 76 10.27 -3.70 11.79
N ASP A 77 9.90 -2.51 12.24
CA ASP A 77 8.65 -1.85 11.86
C ASP A 77 8.65 -1.36 10.42
N SER A 78 9.79 -1.40 9.71
CA SER A 78 9.83 -1.09 8.28
C SER A 78 9.10 -2.13 7.42
N TYR A 79 8.94 -3.35 7.95
CA TYR A 79 8.23 -4.43 7.26
C TYR A 79 6.85 -4.59 7.87
N ARG A 80 5.82 -4.49 7.02
CA ARG A 80 4.43 -4.59 7.47
C ARG A 80 3.64 -5.47 6.51
N ASN A 81 2.56 -6.04 7.00
CA ASN A 81 1.66 -6.80 6.16
C ASN A 81 0.70 -5.83 5.46
N VAL A 82 0.62 -5.91 4.14
CA VAL A 82 -0.23 -5.06 3.32
C VAL A 82 -1.32 -5.92 2.70
N LYS A 83 -2.55 -5.46 2.83
CA LYS A 83 -3.72 -6.16 2.29
C LYS A 83 -4.55 -5.18 1.49
N VAL A 84 -4.82 -5.54 0.23
CA VAL A 84 -5.69 -4.76 -0.66
C VAL A 84 -6.90 -5.60 -1.03
N ASP A 85 -8.08 -5.06 -0.81
CA ASP A 85 -9.33 -5.67 -1.25
C ASP A 85 -9.85 -4.93 -2.47
N VAL A 86 -10.21 -5.67 -3.50
CA VAL A 86 -10.91 -5.15 -4.66
C VAL A 86 -12.39 -5.44 -4.48
N VAL A 87 -13.19 -4.39 -4.49
CA VAL A 87 -14.63 -4.46 -4.21
C VAL A 87 -15.41 -4.13 -5.46
N SER A 88 -16.40 -4.94 -5.79
CA SER A 88 -17.34 -4.70 -6.89
C SER A 88 -18.72 -5.13 -6.45
N ALA A 89 -19.72 -4.27 -6.68
CA ALA A 89 -21.10 -4.53 -6.28
C ALA A 89 -21.22 -4.92 -4.81
N SER A 90 -20.51 -4.22 -3.94
CA SER A 90 -20.48 -4.41 -2.48
C SER A 90 -19.89 -5.75 -2.04
N GLN A 91 -19.20 -6.46 -2.95
CA GLN A 91 -18.55 -7.72 -2.62
C GLN A 91 -17.05 -7.65 -2.92
N ILE A 92 -16.27 -8.32 -2.07
CA ILE A 92 -14.84 -8.46 -2.32
C ILE A 92 -14.64 -9.48 -3.41
N VAL A 93 -14.13 -9.05 -4.57
CA VAL A 93 -13.93 -9.92 -5.73
C VAL A 93 -12.47 -10.35 -5.87
N ARG A 94 -11.55 -9.69 -5.20
CA ARG A 94 -10.14 -10.08 -5.17
C ARG A 94 -9.48 -9.52 -3.93
N GLN A 95 -8.56 -10.27 -3.38
CA GLN A 95 -7.79 -9.84 -2.22
C GLN A 95 -6.31 -10.13 -2.47
N ILE A 96 -5.47 -9.12 -2.24
CA ILE A 96 -4.02 -9.25 -2.44
C ILE A 96 -3.36 -8.98 -1.10
N THR A 97 -2.53 -9.91 -0.63
CA THR A 97 -1.82 -9.79 0.62
C THR A 97 -0.32 -9.90 0.37
N LEU A 98 0.43 -8.91 0.83
CA LEU A 98 1.90 -8.93 0.82
C LEU A 98 2.38 -8.99 2.26
N PRO A 99 2.81 -10.16 2.74
CA PRO A 99 3.42 -10.24 4.06
C PRO A 99 4.80 -9.61 4.07
N ASN A 100 5.13 -8.93 5.15
CA ASN A 100 6.44 -8.29 5.31
C ASN A 100 6.83 -7.41 4.12
N ALA A 101 5.91 -6.54 3.72
CA ALA A 101 6.16 -5.57 2.66
C ALA A 101 6.89 -4.35 3.21
N PHE A 102 7.64 -3.69 2.36
CA PHE A 102 8.34 -2.46 2.70
C PHE A 102 8.07 -1.39 1.66
N VAL A 103 8.23 -0.13 2.07
CA VAL A 103 7.98 1.01 1.19
C VAL A 103 9.18 1.20 0.27
N VAL A 104 8.92 1.18 -1.04
CA VAL A 104 9.92 1.53 -2.05
C VAL A 104 9.87 3.02 -2.33
N GLU A 105 8.66 3.58 -2.42
CA GLU A 105 8.45 5.00 -2.68
C GLU A 105 7.12 5.44 -2.10
N TYR A 106 7.11 6.62 -1.51
CA TYR A 106 5.90 7.29 -1.08
C TYR A 106 6.00 8.75 -1.44
N ALA A 107 4.97 9.31 -2.05
CA ALA A 107 4.95 10.69 -2.44
C ALA A 107 3.57 11.29 -2.19
N GLU A 108 3.55 12.56 -1.82
CA GLU A 108 2.30 13.33 -1.69
C GLU A 108 2.39 14.56 -2.57
N GLU A 109 1.29 14.88 -3.21
CA GLU A 109 1.14 16.12 -3.96
C GLU A 109 0.03 16.94 -3.34
N LEU A 110 0.34 18.19 -3.03
CA LEU A 110 -0.59 19.13 -2.44
C LEU A 110 -0.69 20.34 -3.36
N ASP A 111 -1.91 20.70 -3.76
CA ASP A 111 -2.15 21.76 -4.72
C ASP A 111 -3.15 22.76 -4.13
N ASP A 112 -2.72 24.03 -4.04
CA ASP A 112 -3.52 25.11 -3.51
C ASP A 112 -4.69 25.47 -4.43
N GLU A 113 -4.49 25.39 -5.75
CA GLU A 113 -5.52 25.77 -6.73
C GLU A 113 -6.68 24.79 -6.77
N THR A 114 -6.41 23.48 -6.73
CA THR A 114 -7.46 22.48 -6.77
C THR A 114 -8.02 22.16 -5.39
N GLY A 115 -7.27 22.43 -4.32
CA GLY A 115 -7.65 22.05 -2.97
C GLY A 115 -7.66 20.55 -2.72
N VAL A 116 -7.08 19.77 -3.60
CA VAL A 116 -7.03 18.31 -3.51
C VAL A 116 -5.61 17.85 -3.26
N GLY A 117 -5.43 17.00 -2.25
CA GLY A 117 -4.18 16.30 -2.04
C GLY A 117 -4.26 14.89 -2.59
N SER A 118 -3.16 14.38 -3.10
CA SER A 118 -3.06 13.01 -3.58
C SER A 118 -1.81 12.34 -3.04
N PHE A 119 -1.81 11.01 -3.03
CA PHE A 119 -0.64 10.24 -2.63
C PHE A 119 -0.36 9.13 -3.61
N TYR A 120 0.88 8.70 -3.61
CA TYR A 120 1.36 7.54 -4.34
C TYR A 120 2.18 6.67 -3.39
N LEU A 121 1.87 5.40 -3.33
CA LEU A 121 2.58 4.43 -2.50
C LEU A 121 3.01 3.25 -3.36
N HIS A 122 4.29 2.90 -3.28
CA HIS A 122 4.83 1.70 -3.92
C HIS A 122 5.44 0.82 -2.83
N VAL A 123 4.92 -0.38 -2.68
CA VAL A 123 5.42 -1.36 -1.72
C VAL A 123 5.83 -2.62 -2.44
N LYS A 124 6.84 -3.30 -1.89
CA LYS A 124 7.31 -4.60 -2.36
C LYS A 124 7.32 -5.58 -1.20
N GLN A 125 7.08 -6.85 -1.49
CA GLN A 125 7.26 -7.87 -0.47
C GLN A 125 8.75 -8.09 -0.22
N LYS A 126 9.08 -8.47 1.02
CA LYS A 126 10.43 -8.92 1.34
C LYS A 126 10.71 -10.21 0.56
N LYS A 127 11.93 -10.37 0.05
CA LYS A 127 12.38 -11.67 -0.51
C LYS A 127 12.07 -12.75 0.52
N ASP A 128 11.84 -13.95 0.16
CA ASP A 128 11.51 -15.10 0.99
C ASP A 128 10.06 -15.17 1.44
N GLN A 129 9.26 -14.12 1.25
CA GLN A 129 7.86 -14.15 1.62
C GLN A 129 7.01 -14.41 0.39
N THR A 130 5.87 -15.05 0.59
CA THR A 130 4.97 -15.38 -0.51
C THR A 130 3.76 -14.46 -0.49
N ALA A 131 3.57 -13.71 -1.57
CA ALA A 131 2.35 -12.94 -1.76
C ALA A 131 1.18 -13.89 -1.99
N LYS A 132 0.01 -13.47 -1.54
CA LYS A 132 -1.20 -14.27 -1.68
C LYS A 132 -2.27 -13.45 -2.39
N VAL A 133 -2.85 -14.04 -3.43
CA VAL A 133 -3.98 -13.44 -4.16
C VAL A 133 -5.14 -14.42 -4.12
N THR A 134 -6.28 -13.97 -3.66
CA THR A 134 -7.49 -14.80 -3.58
C THR A 134 -8.73 -14.12 -4.14
#